data_e5fca851f1806aa6cf1f81f265511013
#
_entry.id   e5fca851f1806aa6cf1f81f265511013
#
_cell.length_a   1.000
_cell.length_b   1.000
_cell.length_c   1.000
_cell.angle_alpha   90.00
_cell.angle_beta   90.00
_cell.angle_gamma   90.00
#
_symmetry.space_group_name_H-M   'P 1'
#
loop_
_entity.id
_entity.type
_entity.pdbx_description
1 polymer ?
#
loop_
_entity_poly.entity_id
_entity_poly.type
_entity_poly.pdbx_seq_one_letter_code
_entity_poly.pdbx_strand_id
1 'polypeptide(L)'
;MNSIRKKEGLVSGDGVLKTIQGLVRRNRDIKSTEISVRLELGDDFGEYSSRLRAVYESFPPDQEQECFQQQVRHMEEDLDEVKSRANTWAQGYIDQFRDVPLVFDEWNACDDLFMGSSSPEHEALVGMVTQLNQMWLAAAADALTTNASTFAVLPINELLAADGLMSKLKAKGYDVRAP
;
A
#
# COMPACT_ATOMS: atom_id res chain seq x y z
N MET A 1 17.12 5.10 7.46
CA MET A 1 16.37 3.87 7.14
C MET A 1 16.94 3.11 5.94
N ASN A 2 17.11 3.69 4.75
CA ASN A 2 17.64 2.99 3.57
C ASN A 2 19.04 2.37 3.73
N SER A 3 19.92 2.93 4.55
CA SER A 3 21.30 2.41 4.72
C SER A 3 21.35 1.11 5.53
N ILE A 4 20.49 0.95 6.54
CA ILE A 4 20.41 -0.26 7.38
C ILE A 4 19.80 -1.39 6.54
N ARG A 5 18.67 -1.17 5.90
CA ARG A 5 18.03 -2.15 4.99
C ARG A 5 18.98 -2.63 3.91
N LYS A 6 19.78 -1.72 3.33
CA LYS A 6 20.77 -2.06 2.31
C LYS A 6 21.91 -2.93 2.85
N LYS A 7 22.38 -2.67 4.08
CA LYS A 7 23.39 -3.53 4.76
C LYS A 7 22.90 -4.94 4.97
N GLU A 8 21.60 -5.08 5.26
CA GLU A 8 20.95 -6.36 5.51
C GLU A 8 20.47 -7.06 4.23
N GLY A 9 20.84 -6.57 3.04
CA GLY A 9 20.48 -7.17 1.76
C GLY A 9 19.02 -6.93 1.34
N LEU A 10 18.28 -6.10 2.07
CA LEU A 10 16.90 -5.74 1.72
C LEU A 10 16.92 -4.64 0.66
N VAL A 11 16.46 -4.97 -0.53
CA VAL A 11 16.28 -4.02 -1.62
C VAL A 11 14.92 -3.35 -1.48
N SER A 12 14.83 -2.04 -1.73
CA SER A 12 13.55 -1.34 -1.74
C SER A 12 12.58 -1.98 -2.76
N GLY A 13 11.29 -2.08 -2.41
CA GLY A 13 10.27 -2.79 -3.19
C GLY A 13 10.07 -2.35 -4.65
N ASP A 14 10.67 -1.24 -5.06
CA ASP A 14 10.63 -0.74 -6.44
C ASP A 14 11.27 -1.69 -7.47
N GLY A 15 12.10 -2.65 -7.06
CA GLY A 15 12.81 -3.55 -7.96
C GLY A 15 11.87 -4.40 -8.81
N VAL A 16 10.81 -4.95 -8.22
CA VAL A 16 9.83 -5.78 -8.92
C VAL A 16 9.02 -4.95 -9.92
N LEU A 17 8.49 -3.82 -9.49
CA LEU A 17 7.71 -2.92 -10.36
C LEU A 17 8.55 -2.41 -11.54
N LYS A 18 9.77 -1.97 -11.29
CA LYS A 18 10.69 -1.52 -12.36
C LYS A 18 11.01 -2.64 -13.35
N THR A 19 11.19 -3.86 -12.86
CA THR A 19 11.42 -5.03 -13.71
C THR A 19 10.23 -5.31 -14.60
N ILE A 20 9.02 -5.36 -14.03
CA ILE A 20 7.77 -5.58 -14.76
C ILE A 20 7.54 -4.48 -15.79
N GLN A 21 7.66 -3.22 -15.40
CA GLN A 21 7.54 -2.08 -16.32
C GLN A 21 8.57 -2.16 -17.46
N GLY A 22 9.79 -2.61 -17.15
CA GLY A 22 10.81 -2.83 -18.16
C GLY A 22 10.44 -3.93 -19.17
N LEU A 23 9.82 -5.01 -18.73
CA LEU A 23 9.33 -6.09 -19.58
C LEU A 23 8.16 -5.61 -20.47
N VAL A 24 7.20 -4.90 -19.88
CA VAL A 24 6.05 -4.33 -20.60
C VAL A 24 6.52 -3.36 -21.69
N ARG A 25 7.45 -2.46 -21.39
CA ARG A 25 8.00 -1.51 -22.38
C ARG A 25 8.71 -2.17 -23.55
N ARG A 26 9.30 -3.35 -23.34
CA ARG A 26 10.00 -4.11 -24.40
C ARG A 26 9.04 -4.89 -25.29
N ASN A 27 7.84 -5.19 -24.82
CA ASN A 27 6.85 -5.93 -25.58
C ASN A 27 5.67 -5.02 -25.92
N ARG A 28 5.63 -4.55 -27.18
CA ARG A 28 4.61 -3.61 -27.67
C ARG A 28 3.19 -4.19 -27.75
N ASP A 29 3.08 -5.51 -27.70
CA ASP A 29 1.79 -6.20 -27.75
C ASP A 29 1.08 -6.19 -26.39
N ILE A 30 1.81 -5.89 -25.31
CA ILE A 30 1.26 -5.78 -23.97
C ILE A 30 0.67 -4.36 -23.79
N LYS A 31 -0.64 -4.29 -23.64
CA LYS A 31 -1.31 -3.04 -23.26
C LYS A 31 -1.19 -2.86 -21.74
N SER A 32 -0.75 -1.68 -21.34
CA SER A 32 -0.64 -1.30 -19.92
C SER A 32 -1.72 -0.27 -19.59
N THR A 33 -2.45 -0.51 -18.52
CA THR A 33 -3.37 0.47 -17.92
C THR A 33 -2.74 0.98 -16.65
N GLU A 34 -2.42 2.25 -16.62
CA GLU A 34 -1.96 2.94 -15.43
C GLU A 34 -3.15 3.60 -14.73
N ILE A 35 -3.28 3.34 -13.43
CA ILE A 35 -4.36 3.90 -12.62
C ILE A 35 -3.71 4.89 -11.66
N SER A 36 -4.11 6.13 -11.76
CA SER A 36 -3.62 7.20 -10.89
C SER A 36 -4.76 8.16 -10.56
N VAL A 37 -4.76 8.64 -9.35
CA VAL A 37 -5.61 9.73 -8.90
C VAL A 37 -4.73 10.93 -8.59
N ARG A 38 -5.13 12.09 -9.04
CA ARG A 38 -4.45 13.33 -8.68
C ARG A 38 -5.09 13.87 -7.42
N LEU A 39 -4.29 14.00 -6.37
CA LEU A 39 -4.71 14.73 -5.19
C LEU A 39 -4.65 16.23 -5.52
N GLU A 40 -5.78 16.89 -5.48
CA GLU A 40 -5.84 18.33 -5.61
C GLU A 40 -5.56 18.96 -4.24
N LEU A 41 -4.33 19.37 -4.04
CA LEU A 41 -3.86 19.96 -2.78
C LEU A 41 -4.24 21.45 -2.64
N GLY A 42 -5.02 22.00 -3.59
CA GLY A 42 -5.25 23.42 -3.75
C GLY A 42 -4.15 24.11 -4.56
N ASP A 43 -4.34 25.39 -4.84
CA ASP A 43 -3.43 26.17 -5.70
C ASP A 43 -2.13 26.55 -4.99
N ASP A 44 -2.08 26.46 -3.67
CA ASP A 44 -0.93 26.85 -2.84
C ASP A 44 -0.44 25.67 -1.97
N PHE A 45 0.68 25.08 -2.40
CA PHE A 45 1.37 24.03 -1.63
C PHE A 45 1.81 24.53 -0.23
N GLY A 46 2.11 25.82 -0.09
CA GLY A 46 2.49 26.41 1.20
C GLY A 46 1.33 26.42 2.19
N GLU A 47 0.13 26.74 1.71
CA GLU A 47 -1.09 26.70 2.52
C GLU A 47 -1.42 25.26 2.95
N TYR A 48 -1.37 24.30 2.01
CA TYR A 48 -1.55 22.87 2.32
C TYR A 48 -0.56 22.38 3.38
N SER A 49 0.73 22.70 3.20
CA SER A 49 1.77 22.29 4.16
C SER A 49 1.55 22.91 5.55
N SER A 50 1.04 24.15 5.61
CA SER A 50 0.73 24.83 6.87
C SER A 50 -0.46 24.17 7.59
N ARG A 51 -1.51 23.79 6.84
CA ARG A 51 -2.65 23.06 7.39
C ARG A 51 -2.23 21.68 7.91
N LEU A 52 -1.45 20.95 7.13
CA LEU A 52 -0.94 19.65 7.54
C LEU A 52 -0.09 19.74 8.82
N ARG A 53 0.77 20.76 8.90
CA ARG A 53 1.54 21.02 10.12
C ARG A 53 0.63 21.30 11.32
N ALA A 54 -0.41 22.13 11.16
CA ALA A 54 -1.37 22.42 12.22
C ALA A 54 -2.08 21.17 12.73
N VAL A 55 -2.40 20.21 11.85
CA VAL A 55 -2.95 18.90 12.25
C VAL A 55 -1.95 18.15 13.14
N TYR A 56 -0.70 18.06 12.73
CA TYR A 56 0.34 17.40 13.54
C TYR A 56 0.59 18.10 14.88
N GLU A 57 0.63 19.44 14.90
CA GLU A 57 0.81 20.23 16.12
C GLU A 57 -0.39 20.15 17.09
N SER A 58 -1.54 19.68 16.61
CA SER A 58 -2.74 19.46 17.45
C SER A 58 -2.76 18.13 18.17
N PHE A 59 -1.85 17.23 17.86
CA PHE A 59 -1.82 15.91 18.50
C PHE A 59 -1.41 16.03 19.98
N PRO A 60 -2.04 15.25 20.88
CA PRO A 60 -1.63 15.19 22.28
C PRO A 60 -0.18 14.68 22.40
N PRO A 61 0.66 15.33 23.23
CA PRO A 61 2.09 14.98 23.32
C PRO A 61 2.38 13.54 23.75
N ASP A 62 1.50 12.93 24.54
CA ASP A 62 1.57 11.54 24.96
C ASP A 62 1.33 10.58 23.79
N GLN A 63 0.39 10.88 22.92
CA GLN A 63 0.13 10.10 21.72
C GLN A 63 1.24 10.26 20.67
N GLU A 64 1.78 11.46 20.52
CA GLU A 64 2.95 11.70 19.65
C GLU A 64 4.18 10.92 20.16
N GLN A 65 4.39 10.89 21.47
CA GLN A 65 5.46 10.09 22.08
C GLN A 65 5.25 8.59 21.87
N GLU A 66 4.05 8.08 22.01
CA GLU A 66 3.73 6.67 21.79
C GLU A 66 3.94 6.29 20.32
N CYS A 67 3.46 7.10 19.38
CA CYS A 67 3.73 6.94 17.95
C CYS A 67 5.23 6.86 17.65
N PHE A 68 6.03 7.79 18.19
CA PHE A 68 7.48 7.79 18.01
C PHE A 68 8.13 6.53 18.59
N GLN A 69 7.74 6.13 19.81
CA GLN A 69 8.28 4.92 20.46
C GLN A 69 7.93 3.64 19.68
N GLN A 70 6.75 3.55 19.12
CA GLN A 70 6.37 2.42 18.24
C GLN A 70 7.24 2.40 16.99
N GLN A 71 7.44 3.54 16.31
CA GLN A 71 8.33 3.60 15.16
C GLN A 71 9.76 3.18 15.47
N VAL A 72 10.29 3.54 16.65
CA VAL A 72 11.62 3.12 17.08
C VAL A 72 11.67 1.61 17.33
N ARG A 73 10.68 1.04 18.02
CA ARG A 73 10.59 -0.41 18.23
C ARG A 73 10.55 -1.16 16.91
N HIS A 74 9.73 -0.73 15.96
CA HIS A 74 9.69 -1.29 14.61
C HIS A 74 11.03 -1.26 13.89
N MET A 75 11.81 -0.22 14.07
CA MET A 75 13.13 -0.15 13.47
C MET A 75 14.14 -1.14 14.08
N GLU A 76 13.97 -1.49 15.36
CA GLU A 76 14.90 -2.36 16.10
C GLU A 76 14.50 -3.85 16.04
N GLU A 77 13.21 -4.14 16.08
CA GLU A 77 12.70 -5.51 16.21
C GLU A 77 12.38 -6.18 14.86
N ASP A 78 12.06 -5.40 13.83
CA ASP A 78 11.45 -5.93 12.61
C ASP A 78 12.40 -6.40 11.51
N LEU A 79 13.70 -6.14 11.60
CA LEU A 79 14.62 -6.53 10.52
C LEU A 79 14.63 -8.05 10.27
N ASP A 80 14.61 -8.83 11.34
CA ASP A 80 14.63 -10.30 11.23
C ASP A 80 13.27 -10.82 10.77
N GLU A 81 12.17 -10.18 11.17
CA GLU A 81 10.83 -10.51 10.71
C GLU A 81 10.65 -10.14 9.23
N VAL A 82 11.09 -8.95 8.82
CA VAL A 82 11.08 -8.53 7.40
C VAL A 82 11.91 -9.49 6.54
N LYS A 83 13.06 -9.95 7.03
CA LYS A 83 13.88 -10.97 6.34
C LYS A 83 13.16 -12.31 6.24
N SER A 84 12.54 -12.76 7.34
CA SER A 84 11.76 -13.99 7.37
C SER A 84 10.62 -13.93 6.36
N ARG A 85 9.87 -12.85 6.34
CA ARG A 85 8.80 -12.62 5.36
C ARG A 85 9.31 -12.60 3.93
N ALA A 86 10.40 -11.87 3.67
CA ALA A 86 11.01 -11.82 2.34
C ALA A 86 11.44 -13.21 1.84
N ASN A 87 12.00 -14.04 2.72
CA ASN A 87 12.39 -15.41 2.40
C ASN A 87 11.17 -16.30 2.16
N THR A 88 10.14 -16.20 2.98
CA THR A 88 8.87 -16.91 2.84
C THR A 88 8.21 -16.57 1.50
N TRP A 89 8.18 -15.29 1.15
CA TRP A 89 7.72 -14.82 -0.16
C TRP A 89 8.52 -15.39 -1.32
N ALA A 90 9.86 -15.32 -1.23
CA ALA A 90 10.75 -15.82 -2.26
C ALA A 90 10.61 -17.33 -2.50
N GLN A 91 10.17 -18.08 -1.50
CA GLN A 91 9.92 -19.52 -1.57
C GLN A 91 8.48 -19.87 -2.01
N GLY A 92 7.61 -18.87 -2.15
CA GLY A 92 6.22 -19.05 -2.56
C GLY A 92 5.28 -19.58 -1.47
N TYR A 93 5.69 -19.54 -0.20
CA TYR A 93 4.86 -19.95 0.93
C TYR A 93 3.83 -18.88 1.33
N ILE A 94 2.95 -18.56 0.39
CA ILE A 94 1.99 -17.45 0.53
C ILE A 94 0.99 -17.68 1.67
N ASP A 95 0.63 -18.92 1.94
CA ASP A 95 -0.29 -19.25 3.05
C ASP A 95 0.23 -18.80 4.42
N GLN A 96 1.55 -18.74 4.59
CA GLN A 96 2.16 -18.29 5.83
C GLN A 96 2.00 -16.78 6.06
N PHE A 97 1.63 -16.01 5.03
CA PHE A 97 1.36 -14.58 5.16
C PHE A 97 -0.06 -14.26 5.64
N ARG A 98 -0.98 -15.23 5.62
CA ARG A 98 -2.38 -14.98 6.01
C ARG A 98 -2.53 -14.74 7.50
N ASP A 99 -1.69 -15.40 8.29
CA ASP A 99 -1.76 -15.37 9.76
C ASP A 99 -0.73 -14.43 10.37
N VAL A 100 0.11 -13.82 9.55
CA VAL A 100 1.11 -12.86 10.02
C VAL A 100 0.54 -11.46 9.85
N PRO A 101 0.41 -10.67 10.93
CA PRO A 101 0.04 -9.26 10.82
C PRO A 101 0.95 -8.60 9.79
N LEU A 102 0.36 -7.98 8.78
CA LEU A 102 1.15 -7.17 7.86
C LEU A 102 1.75 -6.04 8.68
N VAL A 103 3.03 -5.73 8.48
CA VAL A 103 3.78 -4.68 9.22
C VAL A 103 3.00 -3.35 9.29
N PHE A 104 2.00 -3.18 8.45
CA PHE A 104 1.12 -2.02 8.42
C PHE A 104 0.03 -2.01 9.49
N ASP A 105 -0.32 -3.17 10.10
CA ASP A 105 -1.33 -3.21 11.18
C ASP A 105 -0.78 -2.63 12.49
N GLU A 106 0.54 -2.55 12.62
CA GLU A 106 1.22 -2.04 13.81
C GLU A 106 1.63 -0.55 13.69
N TRP A 107 1.40 0.07 12.54
CA TRP A 107 1.50 1.54 12.38
C TRP A 107 0.33 2.28 13.06
N ASN A 108 -0.55 1.55 13.69
CA ASN A 108 -1.84 2.01 14.15
C ASN A 108 -1.79 3.26 15.02
N ALA A 109 -0.83 3.42 15.93
CA ALA A 109 -0.85 4.61 16.78
C ALA A 109 -0.54 5.91 16.01
N CYS A 110 0.35 5.87 15.00
CA CYS A 110 0.64 7.04 14.18
C CYS A 110 -0.43 7.27 13.11
N ASP A 111 -0.92 6.18 12.52
CA ASP A 111 -2.01 6.24 11.56
C ASP A 111 -3.31 6.61 12.24
N ASP A 112 -3.60 6.10 13.43
CA ASP A 112 -4.79 6.45 14.21
C ASP A 112 -4.81 7.93 14.62
N LEU A 113 -3.65 8.51 14.93
CA LEU A 113 -3.55 9.94 15.16
C LEU A 113 -3.97 10.75 13.94
N PHE A 114 -3.48 10.40 12.77
CA PHE A 114 -3.81 11.08 11.53
C PHE A 114 -5.19 10.68 11.02
N MET A 115 -5.49 9.39 11.02
CA MET A 115 -6.75 8.83 10.51
C MET A 115 -7.92 9.07 11.47
N GLY A 116 -7.67 9.24 12.76
CA GLY A 116 -8.65 9.67 13.77
C GLY A 116 -8.93 11.17 13.74
N SER A 117 -8.11 11.95 13.05
CA SER A 117 -8.36 13.37 12.88
C SER A 117 -9.52 13.59 11.91
N SER A 118 -10.51 14.39 12.31
CA SER A 118 -11.59 14.84 11.41
C SER A 118 -11.10 16.00 10.53
N SER A 119 -9.88 15.88 9.99
CA SER A 119 -9.30 16.92 9.15
C SER A 119 -9.77 16.78 7.70
N PRO A 120 -9.93 17.88 6.95
CA PRO A 120 -10.21 17.84 5.52
C PRO A 120 -9.14 17.07 4.72
N GLU A 121 -7.90 17.09 5.19
CA GLU A 121 -6.77 16.36 4.60
C GLU A 121 -6.97 14.84 4.74
N HIS A 122 -7.45 14.37 5.89
CA HIS A 122 -7.81 12.96 6.08
C HIS A 122 -8.97 12.56 5.16
N GLU A 123 -10.05 13.35 5.15
CA GLU A 123 -11.21 13.06 4.29
C GLU A 123 -10.81 13.01 2.81
N ALA A 124 -9.93 13.91 2.37
CA ALA A 124 -9.41 13.91 1.00
C ALA A 124 -8.59 12.65 0.70
N LEU A 125 -7.75 12.19 1.64
CA LEU A 125 -6.96 10.97 1.49
C LEU A 125 -7.86 9.73 1.39
N VAL A 126 -8.84 9.59 2.29
CA VAL A 126 -9.82 8.49 2.27
C VAL A 126 -10.62 8.50 0.97
N GLY A 127 -11.05 9.67 0.52
CA GLY A 127 -11.73 9.84 -0.76
C GLY A 127 -10.88 9.39 -1.94
N MET A 128 -9.59 9.76 -1.94
CA MET A 128 -8.63 9.37 -2.97
C MET A 128 -8.42 7.84 -3.01
N VAL A 129 -8.22 7.20 -1.86
CA VAL A 129 -8.07 5.74 -1.78
C VAL A 129 -9.32 5.03 -2.29
N THR A 130 -10.50 5.52 -1.90
CA THR A 130 -11.77 4.99 -2.37
C THR A 130 -11.90 5.10 -3.89
N GLN A 131 -11.54 6.25 -4.46
CA GLN A 131 -11.56 6.48 -5.91
C GLN A 131 -10.56 5.58 -6.64
N LEU A 132 -9.33 5.43 -6.12
CA LEU A 132 -8.34 4.51 -6.66
C LEU A 132 -8.86 3.08 -6.73
N ASN A 133 -9.48 2.60 -5.65
CA ASN A 133 -10.04 1.26 -5.59
C ASN A 133 -11.18 1.06 -6.59
N GLN A 134 -12.05 2.05 -6.76
CA GLN A 134 -13.13 2.01 -7.76
C GLN A 134 -12.57 1.97 -9.19
N MET A 135 -11.60 2.83 -9.50
CA MET A 135 -10.95 2.87 -10.81
C MET A 135 -10.21 1.56 -11.11
N TRP A 136 -9.53 1.00 -10.11
CA TRP A 136 -8.84 -0.28 -10.28
C TRP A 136 -9.84 -1.40 -10.57
N LEU A 137 -10.93 -1.51 -9.81
CA LEU A 137 -11.96 -2.52 -10.01
C LEU A 137 -12.64 -2.41 -11.38
N ALA A 138 -12.86 -1.19 -11.87
CA ALA A 138 -13.40 -0.96 -13.19
C ALA A 138 -12.42 -1.40 -14.30
N ALA A 139 -11.15 -1.01 -14.17
CA ALA A 139 -10.11 -1.39 -15.13
C ALA A 139 -9.85 -2.89 -15.12
N ALA A 140 -9.86 -3.54 -13.95
CA ALA A 140 -9.71 -4.99 -13.83
C ALA A 140 -10.89 -5.73 -14.49
N ALA A 141 -12.11 -5.29 -14.26
CA ALA A 141 -13.31 -5.89 -14.89
C ALA A 141 -13.27 -5.76 -16.43
N ASP A 142 -12.90 -4.59 -16.94
CA ASP A 142 -12.72 -4.38 -18.39
C ASP A 142 -11.62 -5.27 -18.95
N ALA A 143 -10.47 -5.33 -18.30
CA ALA A 143 -9.34 -6.14 -18.74
C ALA A 143 -9.66 -7.64 -18.73
N LEU A 144 -10.38 -8.15 -17.73
CA LEU A 144 -10.79 -9.55 -17.61
C LEU A 144 -11.82 -9.96 -18.67
N THR A 145 -12.64 -9.03 -19.16
CA THR A 145 -13.63 -9.29 -20.21
C THR A 145 -13.05 -9.16 -21.61
N THR A 146 -12.04 -8.31 -21.79
CA THR A 146 -11.50 -7.95 -23.10
C THR A 146 -10.29 -8.78 -23.50
N ASN A 147 -9.47 -9.22 -22.55
CA ASN A 147 -8.22 -9.91 -22.80
C ASN A 147 -8.32 -11.41 -22.48
N ALA A 148 -7.62 -12.24 -23.25
CA ALA A 148 -7.49 -13.66 -22.95
C ALA A 148 -6.68 -13.92 -21.65
N SER A 149 -5.78 -13.00 -21.30
CA SER A 149 -4.98 -13.07 -20.07
C SER A 149 -4.62 -11.65 -19.62
N THR A 150 -4.67 -11.44 -18.32
CA THR A 150 -4.35 -10.14 -17.69
C THR A 150 -3.45 -10.38 -16.48
N PHE A 151 -2.46 -9.52 -16.31
CA PHE A 151 -1.58 -9.52 -15.14
C PHE A 151 -1.71 -8.17 -14.42
N ALA A 152 -1.86 -8.23 -13.11
CA ALA A 152 -1.91 -7.03 -12.27
C ALA A 152 -0.92 -7.15 -11.12
N VAL A 153 -0.40 -6.02 -10.66
CA VAL A 153 0.43 -5.91 -9.46
C VAL A 153 -0.35 -5.15 -8.42
N LEU A 154 -0.50 -5.76 -7.28
CA LEU A 154 -1.20 -5.19 -6.13
C LEU A 154 -0.32 -5.30 -4.88
N PRO A 155 -0.46 -4.38 -3.92
CA PRO A 155 0.04 -4.58 -2.59
C PRO A 155 -0.54 -5.85 -1.95
N ILE A 156 0.24 -6.53 -1.12
CA ILE A 156 -0.18 -7.81 -0.54
C ILE A 156 -1.41 -7.68 0.37
N ASN A 157 -1.55 -6.56 1.07
CA ASN A 157 -2.73 -6.26 1.87
C ASN A 157 -4.01 -6.24 1.02
N GLU A 158 -3.97 -5.69 -0.20
CA GLU A 158 -5.12 -5.69 -1.12
C GLU A 158 -5.45 -7.09 -1.66
N LEU A 159 -4.48 -8.00 -1.65
CA LEU A 159 -4.68 -9.40 -2.03
C LEU A 159 -5.29 -10.21 -0.89
N LEU A 160 -4.86 -10.00 0.35
CA LEU A 160 -5.17 -10.85 1.49
C LEU A 160 -6.26 -10.30 2.41
N ALA A 161 -6.49 -8.98 2.43
CA ALA A 161 -7.50 -8.38 3.29
C ALA A 161 -8.93 -8.87 2.95
N ALA A 162 -9.72 -9.06 4.00
CA ALA A 162 -11.12 -9.52 3.86
C ALA A 162 -11.97 -8.56 3.03
N ASP A 163 -11.66 -7.28 3.06
CA ASP A 163 -12.31 -6.18 2.31
C ASP A 163 -11.44 -5.64 1.15
N GLY A 164 -10.33 -6.31 0.86
CA GLY A 164 -9.41 -5.95 -0.22
C GLY A 164 -10.00 -6.11 -1.63
N LEU A 165 -9.21 -5.74 -2.63
CA LEU A 165 -9.66 -5.73 -4.03
C LEU A 165 -10.01 -7.13 -4.55
N MET A 166 -9.31 -8.18 -4.10
CA MET A 166 -9.64 -9.55 -4.48
C MET A 166 -11.00 -9.99 -3.94
N SER A 167 -11.33 -9.65 -2.70
CA SER A 167 -12.64 -9.93 -2.10
C SER A 167 -13.76 -9.19 -2.83
N LYS A 168 -13.51 -7.96 -3.25
CA LYS A 168 -14.45 -7.16 -4.06
C LYS A 168 -14.68 -7.75 -5.46
N LEU A 169 -13.65 -8.32 -6.11
CA LEU A 169 -13.80 -9.05 -7.37
C LEU A 169 -14.66 -10.32 -7.16
N LYS A 170 -14.40 -11.08 -6.09
CA LYS A 170 -15.21 -12.25 -5.73
C LYS A 170 -16.67 -11.90 -5.51
N ALA A 171 -16.95 -10.78 -4.82
CA ALA A 171 -18.31 -10.29 -4.62
C ALA A 171 -19.01 -9.90 -5.94
N LYS A 172 -18.26 -9.54 -6.98
CA LYS A 172 -18.76 -9.28 -8.34
C LYS A 172 -18.98 -10.56 -9.17
N GLY A 173 -18.72 -11.74 -8.60
CA GLY A 173 -18.96 -13.05 -9.25
C GLY A 173 -17.76 -13.65 -9.98
N TYR A 174 -16.57 -13.05 -9.85
CA TYR A 174 -15.35 -13.66 -10.39
C TYR A 174 -14.90 -14.86 -9.54
N ASP A 175 -14.43 -15.93 -10.20
CA ASP A 175 -13.81 -17.07 -9.51
C ASP A 175 -12.38 -16.67 -9.10
N VAL A 176 -12.18 -16.47 -7.81
CA VAL A 176 -10.88 -16.07 -7.24
C VAL A 176 -10.29 -17.26 -6.50
N ARG A 177 -9.16 -17.74 -6.99
CA ARG A 177 -8.39 -18.86 -6.40
C ARG A 177 -7.09 -18.32 -5.84
N ALA A 178 -6.82 -18.65 -4.58
CA ALA A 178 -5.51 -18.44 -4.00
C ALA A 178 -4.52 -19.46 -4.57
N PRO A 179 -3.25 -19.09 -4.76
CA PRO A 179 -2.20 -20.03 -5.14
C PRO A 179 -1.97 -21.09 -4.08
#